data_1cc9a823af61ee3bb9897f1a84e0c591
#
_entry.id   1cc9a823af61ee3bb9897f1a84e0c591
#
_cell.length_a   1.000
_cell.length_b   1.000
_cell.length_c   1.000
_cell.angle_alpha   90.00
_cell.angle_beta   90.00
_cell.angle_gamma   90.00
#
_symmetry.space_group_name_H-M   'P 1'
#
loop_
_entity.id
_entity.type
_entity.pdbx_description
1 polymer ?
#
loop_
_entity_poly.entity_id
_entity_poly.type
_entity_poly.pdbx_seq_one_letter_code
_entity_poly.pdbx_strand_id
1 'polypeptide(L)'
;MFQIAKNQTMLDDCFEIRKCVFVEEQGVPLENEFDQYEDYSFHIVGYINGVPMATARIRPLNTHICKIERVAIIKWYRGLGYGKNLIHAIETIAKKE
;
A
#
# COMPACT_ATOMS: atom_id res chain seq x y z
N MET A 1 -9.48 9.62 -2.05
CA MET A 1 -9.03 8.44 -2.81
C MET A 1 -7.98 7.66 -2.03
N PHE A 2 -6.82 8.27 -1.72
CA PHE A 2 -5.75 7.61 -0.98
C PHE A 2 -5.71 8.10 0.45
N GLN A 3 -5.59 7.17 1.40
CA GLN A 3 -5.59 7.50 2.82
C GLN A 3 -4.82 6.45 3.62
N ILE A 4 -4.43 6.82 4.84
CA ILE A 4 -3.83 5.86 5.77
C ILE A 4 -4.92 4.90 6.23
N ALA A 5 -4.61 3.61 6.26
CA ALA A 5 -5.51 2.61 6.80
C ALA A 5 -5.62 2.82 8.31
N LYS A 6 -6.83 3.12 8.80
CA LYS A 6 -7.08 3.50 10.19
C LYS A 6 -7.78 2.43 11.01
N ASN A 7 -8.23 1.37 10.38
CA ASN A 7 -8.95 0.29 11.06
C ASN A 7 -8.65 -1.04 10.38
N GLN A 8 -9.14 -2.12 10.97
CA GLN A 8 -8.85 -3.45 10.48
C GLN A 8 -9.40 -3.69 9.08
N THR A 9 -10.58 -3.16 8.77
CA THR A 9 -11.17 -3.31 7.44
C THR A 9 -10.26 -2.70 6.36
N MET A 10 -9.74 -1.52 6.61
CA MET A 10 -8.85 -0.85 5.67
C MET A 10 -7.51 -1.58 5.54
N LEU A 11 -7.00 -2.12 6.65
CA LEU A 11 -5.79 -2.95 6.60
C LEU A 11 -6.02 -4.22 5.80
N ASP A 12 -7.16 -4.86 5.99
CA ASP A 12 -7.53 -6.05 5.23
C ASP A 12 -7.58 -5.74 3.73
N ASP A 13 -8.10 -4.57 3.38
CA ASP A 13 -8.11 -4.12 1.98
C ASP A 13 -6.69 -3.99 1.42
N CYS A 14 -5.76 -3.41 2.19
CA CYS A 14 -4.35 -3.33 1.80
C CYS A 14 -3.78 -4.72 1.56
N PHE A 15 -4.01 -5.64 2.49
CA PHE A 15 -3.44 -6.99 2.42
C PHE A 15 -4.04 -7.79 1.26
N GLU A 16 -5.31 -7.61 0.96
CA GLU A 16 -5.95 -8.25 -0.19
C GLU A 16 -5.35 -7.77 -1.52
N ILE A 17 -5.08 -6.46 -1.63
CA ILE A 17 -4.42 -5.91 -2.82
C ILE A 17 -3.03 -6.51 -2.96
N ARG A 18 -2.27 -6.58 -1.88
CA ARG A 18 -0.91 -7.14 -1.89
C ARG A 18 -0.94 -8.62 -2.27
N LYS A 19 -1.88 -9.37 -1.74
CA LYS A 19 -2.04 -10.77 -2.08
C LYS A 19 -2.35 -10.92 -3.57
N CYS A 20 -3.27 -10.12 -4.09
CA CYS A 20 -3.64 -10.16 -5.49
C CYS A 20 -2.46 -9.86 -6.42
N VAL A 21 -1.71 -8.80 -6.11
CA VAL A 21 -0.62 -8.34 -6.99
C VAL A 21 0.65 -9.17 -6.81
N PHE A 22 1.09 -9.38 -5.58
CA PHE A 22 2.40 -10.00 -5.35
C PHE A 22 2.34 -11.51 -5.32
N VAL A 23 1.32 -12.08 -4.68
CA VAL A 23 1.22 -13.53 -4.56
C VAL A 23 0.58 -14.14 -5.80
N GLU A 24 -0.61 -13.68 -6.17
CA GLU A 24 -1.37 -14.29 -7.28
C GLU A 24 -0.84 -13.90 -8.64
N GLU A 25 -0.50 -12.63 -8.84
CA GLU A 25 -0.02 -12.15 -10.13
C GLU A 25 1.47 -12.39 -10.34
N GLN A 26 2.31 -12.08 -9.33
CA GLN A 26 3.77 -12.15 -9.46
C GLN A 26 4.39 -13.43 -8.91
N GLY A 27 3.61 -14.27 -8.24
CA GLY A 27 4.08 -15.55 -7.76
C GLY A 27 4.96 -15.52 -6.52
N VAL A 28 4.95 -14.43 -5.76
CA VAL A 28 5.68 -14.35 -4.49
C VAL A 28 5.02 -15.31 -3.49
N PRO A 29 5.78 -16.19 -2.79
CA PRO A 29 5.20 -17.05 -1.77
C PRO A 29 4.48 -16.24 -0.70
N LEU A 30 3.30 -16.70 -0.28
CA LEU A 30 2.47 -15.97 0.67
C LEU A 30 3.22 -15.68 1.97
N GLU A 31 4.00 -16.63 2.46
CA GLU A 31 4.77 -16.49 3.69
C GLU A 31 5.87 -15.42 3.58
N ASN A 32 6.28 -15.04 2.38
CA ASN A 32 7.29 -14.01 2.15
C ASN A 32 6.68 -12.63 1.98
N GLU A 33 5.39 -12.53 1.67
CA GLU A 33 4.74 -11.25 1.41
C GLU A 33 4.47 -10.48 2.70
N PHE A 34 4.00 -11.16 3.74
CA PHE A 34 3.70 -10.55 5.02
C PHE A 34 4.85 -10.81 5.98
N ASP A 35 5.34 -9.76 6.62
CA ASP A 35 6.54 -9.84 7.44
C ASP A 35 6.36 -9.18 8.81
N GLN A 36 7.44 -9.13 9.57
CA GLN A 36 7.44 -8.61 10.94
C GLN A 36 7.23 -7.10 11.02
N TYR A 37 7.29 -6.39 9.90
CA TYR A 37 7.18 -4.94 9.87
C TYR A 37 5.77 -4.44 9.67
N GLU A 38 4.77 -5.31 9.54
CA GLU A 38 3.40 -4.87 9.27
C GLU A 38 2.86 -3.96 10.39
N ASP A 39 3.13 -4.30 11.64
CA ASP A 39 2.63 -3.52 12.77
C ASP A 39 3.40 -2.22 13.00
N TYR A 40 4.58 -2.09 12.43
CA TYR A 40 5.43 -0.91 12.60
C TYR A 40 5.38 0.04 11.42
N SER A 41 4.48 -0.20 10.49
CA SER A 41 4.42 0.56 9.25
C SER A 41 3.09 1.29 9.13
N PHE A 42 3.10 2.37 8.34
CA PHE A 42 1.87 3.01 7.90
C PHE A 42 1.46 2.35 6.60
N HIS A 43 0.18 2.00 6.50
CA HIS A 43 -0.37 1.39 5.28
C HIS A 43 -1.29 2.38 4.61
N ILE A 44 -1.07 2.62 3.32
CA ILE A 44 -1.93 3.49 2.51
C ILE A 44 -2.83 2.59 1.68
N VAL A 45 -4.08 2.98 1.56
CA VAL A 45 -5.04 2.31 0.69
C VAL A 45 -5.71 3.33 -0.22
N GLY A 46 -5.92 2.98 -1.47
CA GLY A 46 -6.63 3.80 -2.43
C GLY A 46 -7.92 3.13 -2.86
N TYR A 47 -8.99 3.91 -2.92
CA TYR A 47 -10.32 3.45 -3.33
C TYR A 47 -10.82 4.21 -4.55
N ILE A 48 -11.48 3.50 -5.45
CA ILE A 48 -12.25 4.09 -6.54
C ILE A 48 -13.68 3.56 -6.42
N ASN A 49 -14.64 4.48 -6.21
CA ASN A 49 -16.05 4.11 -6.02
C ASN A 49 -16.22 3.03 -4.95
N GLY A 50 -15.46 3.15 -3.86
CA GLY A 50 -15.53 2.21 -2.75
C GLY A 50 -14.77 0.90 -2.97
N VAL A 51 -14.10 0.74 -4.11
CA VAL A 51 -13.36 -0.48 -4.44
C VAL A 51 -11.87 -0.26 -4.14
N PRO A 52 -11.26 -1.13 -3.30
CA PRO A 52 -9.82 -1.02 -3.04
C PRO A 52 -9.04 -1.32 -4.32
N MET A 53 -8.12 -0.43 -4.70
CA MET A 53 -7.40 -0.59 -5.96
C MET A 53 -5.90 -0.41 -5.85
N ALA A 54 -5.39 0.18 -4.77
CA ALA A 54 -3.96 0.45 -4.63
C ALA A 54 -3.56 0.46 -3.17
N THR A 55 -2.30 0.13 -2.91
CA THR A 55 -1.74 0.17 -1.57
C THR A 55 -0.25 0.49 -1.61
N ALA A 56 0.27 0.95 -0.47
CA ALA A 56 1.70 1.12 -0.26
C ALA A 56 1.97 1.01 1.24
N ARG A 57 3.19 0.59 1.59
CA ARG A 57 3.63 0.53 2.98
C ARG A 57 4.76 1.53 3.20
N ILE A 58 4.62 2.38 4.21
CA ILE A 58 5.67 3.30 4.62
C ILE A 58 6.25 2.78 5.92
N ARG A 59 7.49 2.31 5.87
CA ARG A 59 8.17 1.75 7.05
C ARG A 59 9.19 2.76 7.58
N PRO A 60 8.96 3.39 8.74
CA PRO A 60 9.95 4.28 9.34
C PRO A 60 11.21 3.52 9.72
N LEU A 61 12.36 4.03 9.36
CA LEU A 61 13.66 3.46 9.74
C LEU A 61 14.24 4.23 10.93
N ASN A 62 14.01 5.55 10.97
CA ASN A 62 14.36 6.41 12.08
C ASN A 62 13.53 7.69 11.99
N THR A 63 13.85 8.72 12.77
CA THR A 63 13.07 9.96 12.80
C THR A 63 13.12 10.77 11.50
N HIS A 64 14.07 10.47 10.62
CA HIS A 64 14.27 11.25 9.39
C HIS A 64 14.16 10.44 8.10
N ILE A 65 14.17 9.12 8.19
CA ILE A 65 14.22 8.25 7.02
C ILE A 65 13.11 7.21 7.09
N CYS A 66 12.39 7.03 6.00
CA CYS A 66 11.43 5.95 5.86
C CYS A 66 11.67 5.20 4.55
N LYS A 67 11.21 3.96 4.50
CA LYS A 67 11.32 3.12 3.31
C LYS A 67 9.91 2.88 2.75
N ILE A 68 9.77 3.12 1.45
CA ILE A 68 8.51 2.88 0.75
C ILE A 68 8.57 1.48 0.15
N GLU A 69 7.62 0.64 0.53
CA GLU A 69 7.60 -0.76 0.15
C GLU A 69 6.18 -1.18 -0.24
N ARG A 70 6.06 -2.33 -0.88
CA ARG A 70 4.77 -2.97 -1.19
C ARG A 70 3.83 -2.05 -1.95
N VAL A 71 4.41 -1.25 -2.88
CA VAL A 71 3.60 -0.39 -3.76
C VAL A 71 2.91 -1.28 -4.78
N ALA A 72 1.59 -1.24 -4.82
CA ALA A 72 0.81 -2.11 -5.70
C ALA A 72 -0.45 -1.41 -6.19
N ILE A 73 -0.77 -1.61 -7.46
CA ILE A 73 -2.02 -1.16 -8.06
C ILE A 73 -2.63 -2.37 -8.76
N ILE A 74 -3.91 -2.62 -8.51
CA ILE A 74 -4.64 -3.71 -9.14
C ILE A 74 -4.60 -3.53 -10.66
N LYS A 75 -4.38 -4.62 -11.38
CA LYS A 75 -4.11 -4.65 -12.81
C LYS A 75 -5.07 -3.78 -13.64
N TRP A 76 -6.36 -3.82 -13.34
CA TRP A 76 -7.39 -3.11 -14.10
C TRP A 76 -7.29 -1.59 -14.00
N TYR A 77 -6.56 -1.09 -13.02
CA TYR A 77 -6.41 0.34 -12.77
C TYR A 77 -5.04 0.90 -13.18
N ARG A 78 -4.20 0.05 -13.76
CA ARG A 78 -2.88 0.48 -14.23
C ARG A 78 -2.98 1.21 -15.56
N GLY A 79 -2.05 2.14 -15.78
CA GLY A 79 -2.01 2.89 -17.03
C GLY A 79 -3.02 4.01 -17.12
N LEU A 80 -3.69 4.35 -16.01
CA LEU A 80 -4.73 5.38 -15.97
C LEU A 80 -4.30 6.62 -15.16
N GLY A 81 -3.03 6.70 -14.78
CA GLY A 81 -2.50 7.85 -14.04
C GLY A 81 -2.58 7.74 -12.53
N TYR A 82 -3.15 6.66 -12.00
CA TYR A 82 -3.29 6.51 -10.54
C TYR A 82 -1.95 6.34 -9.83
N GLY A 83 -0.92 5.86 -10.54
CA GLY A 83 0.41 5.74 -9.98
C GLY A 83 0.97 7.07 -9.50
N LYS A 84 0.76 8.12 -10.27
CA LYS A 84 1.18 9.47 -9.88
C LYS A 84 0.44 9.94 -8.64
N ASN A 85 -0.86 9.68 -8.57
CA ASN A 85 -1.69 10.06 -7.43
C ASN A 85 -1.23 9.32 -6.17
N LEU A 86 -0.90 8.04 -6.31
CA LEU A 86 -0.39 7.23 -5.20
C LEU A 86 0.94 7.78 -4.70
N ILE A 87 1.88 8.05 -5.58
CA ILE A 87 3.19 8.60 -5.20
C ILE A 87 3.02 9.95 -4.49
N HIS A 88 2.15 10.81 -5.01
CA HIS A 88 1.87 12.09 -4.38
C HIS A 88 1.31 11.92 -2.96
N ALA A 89 0.39 10.98 -2.79
CA ALA A 89 -0.18 10.67 -1.48
C ALA A 89 0.89 10.17 -0.51
N ILE A 90 1.78 9.29 -0.97
CA ILE A 90 2.90 8.77 -0.18
C ILE A 90 3.77 9.93 0.31
N GLU A 91 4.16 10.82 -0.60
CA GLU A 91 5.00 11.96 -0.26
C GLU A 91 4.32 12.87 0.76
N THR A 92 3.04 13.16 0.57
CA THR A 92 2.28 14.02 1.48
C THR A 92 2.21 13.42 2.88
N ILE A 93 1.92 12.12 2.98
CA ILE A 93 1.82 11.42 4.26
C ILE A 93 3.19 11.33 4.94
N ALA A 94 4.23 11.00 4.18
CA ALA A 94 5.58 10.88 4.73
C ALA A 94 6.07 12.19 5.31
N LYS A 95 5.71 13.32 4.71
CA LYS A 95 6.12 14.64 5.22
C LYS A 95 5.44 14.99 6.54
N LYS A 96 4.22 14.51 6.76
CA LYS A 96 3.45 14.80 7.97
C LYS A 96 3.85 13.92 9.15
N GLU A 97 4.32 12.74 8.86
CA GLU A 97 4.70 11.75 9.87
C GLU A 97 6.20 11.72 10.06
#